data_baf933dae01b845aa17c8f3344ab8300
#
_entry.id   baf933dae01b845aa17c8f3344ab8300
#
_cell.length_a   1.000
_cell.length_b   1.000
_cell.length_c   1.000
_cell.angle_alpha   90.00
_cell.angle_beta   90.00
_cell.angle_gamma   90.00
#
_symmetry.space_group_name_H-M   'P 1'
#
loop_
_entity.id
_entity.type
_entity.pdbx_description
1 polymer ?
#
loop_
_entity_poly.entity_id
_entity_poly.type
_entity_poly.pdbx_seq_one_letter_code
_entity_poly.pdbx_strand_id
1 'polypeptide(L)'
;MSRWPQLLIVLALLGATAAAFAVTERLKLERSPVTGTRVDRIFSPVCDCARDVAAISFVLRRRETVTLTILDSNGRTVRAIVRKRREPAGRVDYTWDGRDEFDRVVPEGRYRPRIQLERNGRTIVLPNPIRVDTTPPHITLRHVEPRVFSPDDDRRRDRITATYTIDERARATMLVNDRRRVLGKFPRQRGTLTWFGHFDGEAARPGPYEIRLRAIDRAGNRSARTRAVTVLVRYVGLSRGRIAAVAGKRFSVRVSTDATAYGWLFAGERGFDKRQVLVLRAPDAPGQYVLYVTVGTHAARAAVDVRAAR
;
A
#
# COMPACT_ATOMS: atom_id res chain seq x y z
N MET A 1 35.07 11.49 78.22
CA MET A 1 35.43 11.51 76.76
C MET A 1 34.46 12.42 76.08
N SER A 2 34.95 13.51 75.47
CA SER A 2 34.16 14.56 74.88
C SER A 2 33.39 14.08 73.63
N ARG A 3 32.08 14.23 73.59
CA ARG A 3 31.21 13.87 72.45
C ARG A 3 31.22 14.94 71.29
N TRP A 4 31.98 16.01 71.48
CA TRP A 4 32.10 17.14 70.56
C TRP A 4 32.62 16.73 69.12
N PRO A 5 33.65 15.88 68.94
CA PRO A 5 34.15 15.53 67.63
C PRO A 5 33.12 14.71 66.77
N GLN A 6 32.30 13.90 67.44
CA GLN A 6 31.26 13.13 66.79
C GLN A 6 30.13 14.01 66.26
N LEU A 7 29.75 15.06 67.05
CA LEU A 7 28.74 16.03 66.66
C LEU A 7 29.20 16.87 65.45
N LEU A 8 30.47 17.28 65.42
CA LEU A 8 31.05 18.03 64.31
C LEU A 8 31.07 17.20 63.00
N ILE A 9 31.38 15.92 63.11
CA ILE A 9 31.35 15.01 61.95
C ILE A 9 29.91 14.84 61.40
N VAL A 10 28.93 14.67 62.27
CA VAL A 10 27.51 14.56 61.86
C VAL A 10 27.03 15.84 61.22
N LEU A 11 27.36 17.02 61.77
CA LEU A 11 26.99 18.29 61.14
C LEU A 11 27.68 18.53 59.81
N ALA A 12 28.93 18.13 59.65
CA ALA A 12 29.64 18.20 58.36
C ALA A 12 29.01 17.29 57.30
N LEU A 13 28.62 16.05 57.66
CA LEU A 13 27.92 15.14 56.79
C LEU A 13 26.54 15.64 56.37
N LEU A 14 25.76 16.18 57.31
CA LEU A 14 24.47 16.79 57.02
C LEU A 14 24.62 18.02 56.10
N GLY A 15 25.61 18.87 56.35
CA GLY A 15 25.92 19.99 55.49
C GLY A 15 26.33 19.59 54.08
N ALA A 16 27.16 18.56 53.94
CA ALA A 16 27.57 18.01 52.67
C ALA A 16 26.38 17.40 51.91
N THR A 17 25.50 16.69 52.61
CA THR A 17 24.28 16.08 52.02
C THR A 17 23.31 17.17 51.57
N ALA A 18 23.09 18.20 52.40
CA ALA A 18 22.22 19.31 52.02
C ALA A 18 22.78 20.13 50.84
N ALA A 19 24.09 20.32 50.78
CA ALA A 19 24.75 20.99 49.64
C ALA A 19 24.63 20.15 48.38
N ALA A 20 24.87 18.84 48.45
CA ALA A 20 24.69 17.91 47.31
C ALA A 20 23.25 17.88 46.85
N PHE A 21 22.27 17.87 47.74
CA PHE A 21 20.86 17.95 47.43
C PHE A 21 20.50 19.29 46.74
N ALA A 22 20.95 20.40 47.27
CA ALA A 22 20.71 21.74 46.70
C ALA A 22 21.29 21.86 45.26
N VAL A 23 22.51 21.33 45.05
CA VAL A 23 23.13 21.28 43.71
C VAL A 23 22.31 20.40 42.76
N THR A 24 21.83 19.24 43.22
CA THR A 24 21.02 18.29 42.39
C THR A 24 19.68 18.91 42.04
N GLU A 25 19.00 19.57 42.95
CA GLU A 25 17.73 20.25 42.71
C GLU A 25 17.91 21.46 41.76
N ARG A 26 19.00 22.22 41.89
CA ARG A 26 19.32 23.31 40.97
C ARG A 26 19.55 22.81 39.53
N LEU A 27 20.21 21.67 39.35
CA LEU A 27 20.41 21.03 38.06
C LEU A 27 19.10 20.52 37.43
N LYS A 28 18.14 20.06 38.23
CA LYS A 28 16.80 19.66 37.77
C LYS A 28 15.94 20.84 37.30
N LEU A 29 16.11 22.02 37.91
CA LEU A 29 15.36 23.23 37.58
C LEU A 29 15.85 23.91 36.28
N GLU A 30 17.04 23.57 35.77
CA GLU A 30 17.51 24.11 34.50
C GLU A 30 16.66 23.60 33.33
N ARG A 31 15.91 24.53 32.74
CA ARG A 31 15.09 24.23 31.57
C ARG A 31 15.95 23.70 30.44
N SER A 32 15.51 22.61 29.80
CA SER A 32 16.21 22.06 28.65
C SER A 32 16.42 23.14 27.57
N PRO A 33 17.65 23.34 27.07
CA PRO A 33 17.93 24.30 25.99
C PRO A 33 17.28 23.89 24.65
N VAL A 34 16.91 22.62 24.53
CA VAL A 34 16.25 22.03 23.36
C VAL A 34 14.86 21.55 23.76
N THR A 35 13.84 21.90 22.98
CA THR A 35 12.44 21.49 23.17
C THR A 35 11.81 21.13 21.84
N GLY A 36 10.57 20.61 21.84
CA GLY A 36 9.79 20.38 20.62
C GLY A 36 10.46 19.44 19.62
N THR A 37 11.21 18.45 20.11
CA THR A 37 11.92 17.48 19.25
C THR A 37 10.96 16.62 18.47
N ARG A 38 11.16 16.54 17.16
CA ARG A 38 10.46 15.63 16.23
C ARG A 38 11.47 14.89 15.40
N VAL A 39 11.27 13.59 15.25
CA VAL A 39 12.16 12.70 14.50
C VAL A 39 11.29 11.71 13.76
N ASP A 40 11.55 11.51 12.49
CA ASP A 40 10.88 10.46 11.72
C ASP A 40 11.25 9.09 12.29
N ARG A 41 10.24 8.25 12.47
CA ARG A 41 10.40 6.97 13.17
C ARG A 41 10.99 5.88 12.31
N ILE A 42 10.75 5.94 11.00
CA ILE A 42 11.17 4.92 10.04
C ILE A 42 11.24 5.52 8.64
N PHE A 43 12.26 5.14 7.89
CA PHE A 43 12.44 5.51 6.48
C PHE A 43 13.29 4.48 5.77
N SER A 44 13.35 4.57 4.44
CA SER A 44 14.22 3.74 3.60
C SER A 44 15.06 4.60 2.67
N PRO A 45 16.38 4.63 2.84
CA PRO A 45 17.28 5.40 1.96
C PRO A 45 17.34 4.88 0.51
N VAL A 46 16.66 3.77 0.22
CA VAL A 46 16.69 3.11 -1.10
C VAL A 46 15.32 3.01 -1.77
N CYS A 47 14.27 3.61 -1.18
CA CYS A 47 12.89 3.38 -1.66
C CYS A 47 12.51 4.17 -2.91
N ASP A 48 13.28 5.13 -3.38
CA ASP A 48 12.90 6.07 -4.44
C ASP A 48 11.49 6.64 -4.20
N CYS A 49 11.29 7.21 -3.02
CA CYS A 49 10.00 7.69 -2.55
C CYS A 49 10.17 8.88 -1.58
N ALA A 50 9.09 9.54 -1.19
CA ALA A 50 9.11 10.67 -0.26
C ALA A 50 9.59 10.32 1.17
N ARG A 51 10.03 9.09 1.42
CA ARG A 51 10.60 8.61 2.68
C ARG A 51 12.02 8.09 2.53
N ASP A 52 12.75 8.63 1.58
CA ASP A 52 14.17 8.32 1.32
C ASP A 52 15.11 9.07 2.29
N VAL A 53 14.59 10.04 3.05
CA VAL A 53 15.28 10.78 4.10
C VAL A 53 14.49 10.78 5.39
N ALA A 54 15.17 10.89 6.52
CA ALA A 54 14.57 11.09 7.84
C ALA A 54 14.68 12.56 8.26
N ALA A 55 13.55 13.18 8.56
CA ALA A 55 13.50 14.52 9.11
C ALA A 55 13.80 14.52 10.63
N ILE A 56 14.60 15.48 11.07
CA ILE A 56 14.99 15.70 12.47
C ILE A 56 14.77 17.17 12.75
N SER A 57 13.89 17.52 13.67
CA SER A 57 13.67 18.91 14.04
C SER A 57 13.58 19.11 15.56
N PHE A 58 13.97 20.28 15.99
CA PHE A 58 13.88 20.70 17.39
C PHE A 58 13.85 22.23 17.50
N VAL A 59 13.53 22.74 18.68
CA VAL A 59 13.47 24.17 18.98
C VAL A 59 14.57 24.53 19.94
N LEU A 60 15.44 25.49 19.55
CA LEU A 60 16.45 26.11 20.39
C LEU A 60 15.85 27.29 21.14
N ARG A 61 16.01 27.33 22.49
CA ARG A 61 15.53 28.46 23.29
C ARG A 61 16.35 29.73 23.08
N ARG A 62 17.60 29.59 22.69
CA ARG A 62 18.55 30.70 22.45
C ARG A 62 19.42 30.35 21.26
N ARG A 63 20.09 31.37 20.69
CA ARG A 63 21.13 31.16 19.66
C ARG A 63 22.20 30.22 20.22
N GLU A 64 22.59 29.21 19.44
CA GLU A 64 23.50 28.15 19.85
C GLU A 64 24.42 27.72 18.71
N THR A 65 25.57 27.13 19.05
CA THR A 65 26.43 26.43 18.09
C THR A 65 26.14 24.92 18.21
N VAL A 66 25.59 24.35 17.17
CA VAL A 66 25.05 22.99 17.16
C VAL A 66 25.95 22.07 16.37
N THR A 67 26.26 20.91 16.94
CA THR A 67 26.74 19.72 16.23
C THR A 67 25.66 18.65 16.34
N LEU A 68 25.16 18.15 15.19
CA LEU A 68 24.18 17.07 15.13
C LEU A 68 24.84 15.84 14.52
N THR A 69 24.88 14.74 15.26
CA THR A 69 25.43 13.46 14.83
C THR A 69 24.40 12.36 14.93
N ILE A 70 24.51 11.35 14.10
CA ILE A 70 23.71 10.12 14.15
C ILE A 70 24.55 9.04 14.82
N LEU A 71 23.97 8.37 15.79
CA LEU A 71 24.57 7.25 16.54
C LEU A 71 23.91 5.94 16.13
N ASP A 72 24.69 4.88 16.06
CA ASP A 72 24.20 3.48 15.98
C ASP A 72 23.67 2.98 17.34
N SER A 73 23.23 1.72 17.38
CA SER A 73 22.75 1.06 18.59
C SER A 73 23.81 0.94 19.71
N ASN A 74 25.10 0.99 19.35
CA ASN A 74 26.24 0.89 20.25
C ASN A 74 26.73 2.26 20.73
N GLY A 75 26.08 3.35 20.29
CA GLY A 75 26.48 4.72 20.63
C GLY A 75 27.64 5.26 19.81
N ARG A 76 28.08 4.56 18.76
CA ARG A 76 29.14 5.03 17.86
C ARG A 76 28.56 6.01 16.86
N THR A 77 29.31 7.08 16.56
CA THR A 77 28.93 8.05 15.54
C THR A 77 29.02 7.43 14.15
N VAL A 78 27.93 7.51 13.41
CA VAL A 78 27.81 6.99 12.03
C VAL A 78 27.95 8.13 11.02
N ARG A 79 27.32 9.28 11.30
CA ARG A 79 27.31 10.46 10.43
C ARG A 79 27.26 11.73 11.25
N ALA A 80 28.01 12.75 10.88
CA ALA A 80 27.78 14.12 11.31
C ALA A 80 26.93 14.84 10.26
N ILE A 81 25.71 15.18 10.61
CA ILE A 81 24.80 15.94 9.74
C ILE A 81 25.28 17.40 9.65
N VAL A 82 25.67 17.96 10.78
CA VAL A 82 26.23 19.31 10.87
C VAL A 82 27.27 19.37 11.97
N ARG A 83 28.34 20.13 11.74
CA ARG A 83 29.42 20.35 12.71
C ARG A 83 29.54 21.84 13.00
N LYS A 84 29.46 22.21 14.29
CA LYS A 84 29.69 23.59 14.81
C LYS A 84 28.93 24.69 14.05
N ARG A 85 27.70 24.42 13.64
CA ARG A 85 26.86 25.36 12.91
C ARG A 85 26.18 26.33 13.88
N ARG A 86 26.29 27.61 13.61
CA ARG A 86 25.59 28.65 14.38
C ARG A 86 24.12 28.68 13.96
N GLU A 87 23.22 28.43 14.92
CA GLU A 87 21.80 28.44 14.70
C GLU A 87 21.13 29.52 15.54
N PRO A 88 20.15 30.26 15.03
CA PRO A 88 19.37 31.22 15.80
C PRO A 88 18.49 30.51 16.83
N ALA A 89 17.91 31.26 17.73
CA ALA A 89 16.81 30.78 18.56
C ALA A 89 15.61 30.46 17.65
N GLY A 90 14.86 29.41 17.98
CA GLY A 90 13.71 28.97 17.22
C GLY A 90 13.86 27.55 16.69
N ARG A 91 13.01 27.18 15.72
CA ARG A 91 12.98 25.86 15.11
C ARG A 91 14.14 25.70 14.13
N VAL A 92 14.81 24.56 14.22
CA VAL A 92 15.81 24.10 13.27
C VAL A 92 15.42 22.75 12.73
N ASP A 93 15.63 22.56 11.42
CA ASP A 93 15.24 21.36 10.67
C ASP A 93 16.47 20.82 9.94
N TYR A 94 16.67 19.52 10.06
CA TYR A 94 17.74 18.76 9.40
C TYR A 94 17.16 17.49 8.78
N THR A 95 17.88 16.93 7.82
CA THR A 95 17.56 15.64 7.22
C THR A 95 18.76 14.71 7.28
N TRP A 96 18.49 13.41 7.38
CA TRP A 96 19.48 12.36 7.24
C TRP A 96 19.06 11.39 6.14
N ASP A 97 19.95 11.17 5.20
CA ASP A 97 19.77 10.33 4.02
C ASP A 97 20.06 8.83 4.25
N GLY A 98 20.30 8.41 5.50
CA GLY A 98 20.61 7.02 5.83
C GLY A 98 22.01 6.58 5.41
N ARG A 99 22.93 7.52 5.19
CA ARG A 99 24.32 7.22 4.81
C ARG A 99 25.29 7.52 5.95
N ASP A 100 26.43 6.79 5.92
CA ASP A 100 27.55 6.99 6.85
C ASP A 100 28.49 8.12 6.37
N GLU A 101 29.60 8.35 7.09
CA GLU A 101 30.62 9.36 6.73
C GLU A 101 31.30 9.07 5.37
N PHE A 102 31.22 7.83 4.86
CA PHE A 102 31.78 7.39 3.58
C PHE A 102 30.73 7.34 2.48
N ASP A 103 29.57 7.94 2.70
CA ASP A 103 28.42 7.97 1.77
C ASP A 103 27.82 6.60 1.42
N ARG A 104 28.05 5.58 2.26
CA ARG A 104 27.46 4.24 2.13
C ARG A 104 26.17 4.17 2.90
N VAL A 105 25.16 3.51 2.34
CA VAL A 105 23.91 3.20 3.06
C VAL A 105 24.23 2.40 4.29
N VAL A 106 23.73 2.86 5.45
CA VAL A 106 23.95 2.18 6.72
C VAL A 106 23.13 0.88 6.79
N PRO A 107 23.56 -0.12 7.57
CA PRO A 107 22.78 -1.32 7.82
C PRO A 107 21.39 -1.01 8.40
N GLU A 108 20.45 -1.92 8.19
CA GLU A 108 19.16 -1.85 8.87
C GLU A 108 19.34 -1.83 10.37
N GLY A 109 18.55 -1.02 11.05
CA GLY A 109 18.69 -0.89 12.48
C GLY A 109 18.06 0.38 13.07
N ARG A 110 18.38 0.63 14.32
CA ARG A 110 17.91 1.79 15.07
C ARG A 110 19.07 2.75 15.29
N TYR A 111 18.84 4.00 14.90
CA TYR A 111 19.79 5.08 14.99
C TYR A 111 19.23 6.21 15.84
N ARG A 112 20.08 6.94 16.56
CA ARG A 112 19.64 8.04 17.43
C ARG A 112 20.37 9.32 17.08
N PRO A 113 19.66 10.45 16.87
CA PRO A 113 20.29 11.75 16.76
C PRO A 113 20.86 12.19 18.11
N ARG A 114 22.08 12.72 18.11
CA ARG A 114 22.75 13.34 19.24
C ARG A 114 23.05 14.80 18.91
N ILE A 115 22.53 15.69 19.73
CA ILE A 115 22.74 17.13 19.65
C ILE A 115 23.80 17.52 20.68
N GLN A 116 24.85 18.19 20.24
CA GLN A 116 25.85 18.83 21.11
C GLN A 116 25.76 20.32 20.94
N LEU A 117 25.65 21.04 22.08
CA LEU A 117 25.51 22.48 22.20
C LEU A 117 26.77 23.06 22.84
N GLU A 118 27.57 23.78 22.05
CA GLU A 118 28.89 24.24 22.52
C GLU A 118 28.81 25.28 23.62
N ARG A 119 27.92 26.28 23.48
CA ARG A 119 27.80 27.36 24.44
C ARG A 119 27.30 26.89 25.83
N ASN A 120 26.47 25.87 25.85
CA ASN A 120 25.93 25.28 27.07
C ASN A 120 26.71 24.06 27.56
N GLY A 121 27.71 23.58 26.81
CA GLY A 121 28.46 22.36 27.11
C GLY A 121 27.59 21.11 27.23
N ARG A 122 26.35 21.13 26.68
CA ARG A 122 25.37 20.04 26.83
C ARG A 122 25.32 19.13 25.64
N THR A 123 25.25 17.83 25.92
CA THR A 123 25.01 16.78 24.96
C THR A 123 23.66 16.12 25.23
N ILE A 124 22.80 16.03 24.21
CA ILE A 124 21.44 15.50 24.32
C ILE A 124 21.27 14.43 23.24
N VAL A 125 21.04 13.18 23.65
CA VAL A 125 20.64 12.10 22.74
C VAL A 125 19.12 12.09 22.68
N LEU A 126 18.56 12.20 21.49
CA LEU A 126 17.10 12.20 21.32
C LEU A 126 16.53 10.82 21.64
N PRO A 127 15.44 10.75 22.44
CA PRO A 127 14.91 9.47 22.94
C PRO A 127 14.30 8.61 21.83
N ASN A 128 13.75 9.23 20.79
CA ASN A 128 13.08 8.53 19.70
C ASN A 128 14.10 8.06 18.65
N PRO A 129 14.28 6.75 18.47
CA PRO A 129 15.17 6.25 17.44
C PRO A 129 14.55 6.39 16.04
N ILE A 130 15.40 6.59 15.06
CA ILE A 130 15.10 6.43 13.63
C ILE A 130 15.37 4.97 13.27
N ARG A 131 14.41 4.27 12.69
CA ARG A 131 14.62 2.95 12.12
C ARG A 131 14.93 3.09 10.63
N VAL A 132 16.07 2.56 10.22
CA VAL A 132 16.40 2.32 8.81
C VAL A 132 15.90 0.94 8.44
N ASP A 133 15.15 0.87 7.35
CA ASP A 133 14.52 -0.37 6.85
C ASP A 133 14.58 -0.35 5.33
N THR A 134 15.40 -1.19 4.74
CA THR A 134 15.68 -1.26 3.31
C THR A 134 15.11 -2.50 2.64
N THR A 135 14.49 -3.39 3.42
CA THR A 135 13.96 -4.68 2.96
C THR A 135 12.53 -4.49 2.42
N PRO A 136 12.28 -4.75 1.13
CA PRO A 136 10.93 -4.74 0.59
C PRO A 136 10.07 -5.87 1.14
N PRO A 137 8.78 -5.64 1.41
CA PRO A 137 7.86 -6.69 1.82
C PRO A 137 7.68 -7.73 0.71
N HIS A 138 7.38 -8.98 1.08
CA HIS A 138 7.02 -10.02 0.14
C HIS A 138 5.51 -10.28 0.16
N ILE A 139 4.83 -10.05 -0.99
CA ILE A 139 3.39 -10.29 -1.16
C ILE A 139 3.12 -11.52 -2.00
N THR A 140 2.20 -12.37 -1.54
CA THR A 140 1.71 -13.53 -2.28
C THR A 140 0.22 -13.35 -2.57
N LEU A 141 -0.14 -13.39 -3.85
CA LEU A 141 -1.53 -13.48 -4.31
C LEU A 141 -2.01 -14.93 -4.15
N ARG A 142 -2.95 -15.17 -3.25
CA ARG A 142 -3.48 -16.50 -2.93
C ARG A 142 -4.58 -16.92 -3.88
N HIS A 143 -5.54 -16.04 -4.09
CA HIS A 143 -6.73 -16.34 -4.85
C HIS A 143 -7.33 -15.09 -5.49
N VAL A 144 -7.95 -15.24 -6.66
CA VAL A 144 -8.76 -14.20 -7.32
C VAL A 144 -10.05 -14.85 -7.79
N GLU A 145 -11.17 -14.34 -7.34
CA GLU A 145 -12.49 -14.83 -7.73
C GLU A 145 -13.55 -13.73 -7.77
N PRO A 146 -14.59 -13.91 -8.60
CA PRO A 146 -14.70 -14.93 -9.66
C PRO A 146 -13.68 -14.67 -10.79
N ARG A 147 -13.41 -15.69 -11.62
CA ARG A 147 -12.52 -15.53 -12.80
C ARG A 147 -13.23 -14.92 -14.00
N VAL A 148 -14.55 -14.97 -14.01
CA VAL A 148 -15.41 -14.35 -15.03
C VAL A 148 -16.46 -13.54 -14.28
N PHE A 149 -16.58 -12.26 -14.64
CA PHE A 149 -17.51 -11.35 -14.00
C PHE A 149 -18.04 -10.30 -15.01
N SER A 150 -19.13 -9.64 -14.67
CA SER A 150 -19.79 -8.62 -15.48
C SER A 150 -20.13 -7.41 -14.60
N PRO A 151 -19.38 -6.32 -14.69
CA PRO A 151 -19.63 -5.12 -13.90
C PRO A 151 -20.77 -4.28 -14.52
N ASP A 152 -22.01 -4.78 -14.44
CA ASP A 152 -23.25 -4.16 -14.97
C ASP A 152 -24.22 -3.72 -13.86
N ASP A 153 -23.77 -3.77 -12.60
CA ASP A 153 -24.48 -3.30 -11.40
C ASP A 153 -25.79 -4.06 -11.11
N ASP A 154 -25.94 -5.29 -11.65
CA ASP A 154 -27.10 -6.17 -11.39
C ASP A 154 -27.01 -6.91 -10.04
N ARG A 155 -25.93 -6.68 -9.26
CA ARG A 155 -25.56 -7.33 -7.99
C ARG A 155 -25.12 -8.78 -8.13
N ARG A 156 -24.79 -9.22 -9.33
CA ARG A 156 -24.32 -10.56 -9.63
C ARG A 156 -22.94 -10.50 -10.29
N ARG A 157 -21.95 -11.01 -9.59
CA ARG A 157 -20.56 -11.04 -10.09
C ARG A 157 -20.05 -9.70 -10.64
N ASP A 158 -20.50 -8.57 -10.10
CA ASP A 158 -20.08 -7.22 -10.49
C ASP A 158 -18.62 -6.90 -10.13
N ARG A 159 -17.97 -7.80 -9.38
CA ARG A 159 -16.65 -7.52 -8.80
C ARG A 159 -15.82 -8.78 -8.70
N ILE A 160 -14.51 -8.59 -8.67
CA ILE A 160 -13.56 -9.62 -8.28
C ILE A 160 -12.95 -9.30 -6.93
N THR A 161 -12.56 -10.33 -6.19
CA THR A 161 -11.84 -10.22 -4.93
C THR A 161 -10.53 -10.96 -5.01
N ALA A 162 -9.43 -10.27 -4.74
CA ALA A 162 -8.09 -10.86 -4.63
C ALA A 162 -7.72 -11.03 -3.16
N THR A 163 -7.46 -12.26 -2.74
CA THR A 163 -6.97 -12.61 -1.40
C THR A 163 -5.45 -12.71 -1.40
N TYR A 164 -4.80 -12.14 -0.39
CA TYR A 164 -3.35 -12.08 -0.31
C TYR A 164 -2.81 -12.32 1.10
N THR A 165 -1.51 -12.66 1.15
CA THR A 165 -0.69 -12.65 2.35
C THR A 165 0.59 -11.84 2.12
N ILE A 166 1.09 -11.19 3.17
CA ILE A 166 2.36 -10.43 3.17
C ILE A 166 3.13 -10.89 4.40
N ASP A 167 4.43 -11.04 4.29
CA ASP A 167 5.33 -11.47 5.38
C ASP A 167 5.37 -10.47 6.54
N GLU A 168 5.12 -9.18 6.25
CA GLU A 168 5.06 -8.11 7.23
C GLU A 168 3.80 -7.24 7.09
N ARG A 169 3.64 -6.25 7.99
CA ARG A 169 2.53 -5.27 7.90
C ARG A 169 2.80 -4.23 6.82
N ALA A 170 2.26 -4.46 5.64
CA ALA A 170 2.38 -3.58 4.49
C ALA A 170 1.01 -3.28 3.85
N ARG A 171 0.96 -2.23 3.06
CA ARG A 171 -0.24 -1.81 2.35
C ARG A 171 -0.27 -2.45 0.97
N ALA A 172 -1.22 -3.35 0.75
CA ALA A 172 -1.42 -4.00 -0.55
C ALA A 172 -2.04 -3.04 -1.57
N THR A 173 -1.65 -3.22 -2.82
CA THR A 173 -2.18 -2.49 -3.98
C THR A 173 -2.51 -3.50 -5.07
N MET A 174 -3.70 -3.39 -5.66
CA MET A 174 -4.08 -4.16 -6.84
C MET A 174 -3.80 -3.35 -8.10
N LEU A 175 -3.13 -3.98 -9.04
CA LEU A 175 -2.86 -3.49 -10.38
C LEU A 175 -3.74 -4.28 -11.36
N VAL A 176 -4.42 -3.58 -12.24
CA VAL A 176 -5.18 -4.14 -13.36
C VAL A 176 -4.53 -3.65 -14.63
N ASN A 177 -4.04 -4.58 -15.47
CA ASN A 177 -3.21 -4.26 -16.63
C ASN A 177 -2.07 -3.30 -16.27
N ASP A 178 -1.36 -3.61 -15.17
CA ASP A 178 -0.25 -2.85 -14.59
C ASP A 178 -0.57 -1.43 -14.08
N ARG A 179 -1.80 -0.97 -14.17
CA ARG A 179 -2.26 0.31 -13.62
C ARG A 179 -2.87 0.11 -12.24
N ARG A 180 -2.51 0.97 -11.29
CA ARG A 180 -3.09 0.94 -9.94
C ARG A 180 -4.59 1.23 -9.98
N ARG A 181 -5.41 0.31 -9.42
CA ARG A 181 -6.86 0.46 -9.32
C ARG A 181 -7.38 0.44 -7.89
N VAL A 182 -6.82 -0.43 -7.05
CA VAL A 182 -7.26 -0.52 -5.66
C VAL A 182 -6.07 -0.38 -4.73
N LEU A 183 -6.21 0.46 -3.72
CA LEU A 183 -5.25 0.63 -2.63
C LEU A 183 -5.89 0.16 -1.32
N GLY A 184 -5.25 -0.77 -0.63
CA GLY A 184 -5.65 -1.21 0.69
C GLY A 184 -5.71 -0.05 1.68
N LYS A 185 -6.76 0.03 2.48
CA LYS A 185 -6.97 1.14 3.43
C LYS A 185 -5.91 1.17 4.53
N PHE A 186 -5.52 -0.01 5.04
CA PHE A 186 -4.59 -0.14 6.17
C PHE A 186 -3.48 -1.15 5.88
N PRO A 187 -2.28 -0.99 6.49
CA PRO A 187 -1.23 -2.01 6.44
C PRO A 187 -1.68 -3.29 7.17
N ARG A 188 -1.61 -4.43 6.48
CA ARG A 188 -2.01 -5.76 6.99
C ARG A 188 -1.08 -6.83 6.46
N GLN A 189 -0.94 -7.96 7.19
CA GLN A 189 -0.22 -9.14 6.72
C GLN A 189 -1.09 -10.06 5.87
N ARG A 190 -2.42 -9.97 5.99
CA ARG A 190 -3.39 -10.71 5.17
C ARG A 190 -4.64 -9.88 4.94
N GLY A 191 -5.30 -10.11 3.83
CA GLY A 191 -6.52 -9.38 3.52
C GLY A 191 -7.01 -9.64 2.11
N THR A 192 -7.99 -8.84 1.72
CA THR A 192 -8.60 -8.87 0.40
C THR A 192 -8.58 -7.48 -0.21
N LEU A 193 -8.51 -7.43 -1.55
CA LEU A 193 -8.74 -6.24 -2.36
C LEU A 193 -9.84 -6.55 -3.35
N THR A 194 -10.80 -5.65 -3.47
CA THR A 194 -11.95 -5.81 -4.36
C THR A 194 -11.89 -4.76 -5.47
N TRP A 195 -12.02 -5.21 -6.72
CA TRP A 195 -12.17 -4.34 -7.88
C TRP A 195 -13.54 -4.54 -8.50
N PHE A 196 -14.28 -3.44 -8.68
CA PHE A 196 -15.65 -3.42 -9.20
C PHE A 196 -15.71 -3.31 -10.73
N GLY A 197 -14.62 -3.58 -11.43
CA GLY A 197 -14.61 -3.61 -12.89
C GLY A 197 -14.73 -2.25 -13.56
N HIS A 198 -14.48 -1.14 -12.85
CA HIS A 198 -14.61 0.19 -13.44
C HIS A 198 -13.25 0.85 -13.69
N PHE A 199 -13.17 1.64 -14.75
CA PHE A 199 -12.08 2.52 -15.11
C PHE A 199 -12.62 3.95 -15.22
N ASP A 200 -12.19 4.81 -14.30
CA ASP A 200 -12.53 6.24 -14.31
C ASP A 200 -14.07 6.50 -14.39
N GLY A 201 -14.85 5.63 -13.72
CA GLY A 201 -16.31 5.70 -13.67
C GLY A 201 -17.04 4.84 -14.71
N GLU A 202 -16.35 4.37 -15.75
CA GLU A 202 -16.94 3.52 -16.79
C GLU A 202 -16.71 2.03 -16.52
N ALA A 203 -17.68 1.19 -16.83
CA ALA A 203 -17.55 -0.25 -16.75
C ALA A 203 -16.50 -0.77 -17.75
N ALA A 204 -15.73 -1.76 -17.33
CA ALA A 204 -14.68 -2.36 -18.15
C ALA A 204 -15.28 -3.01 -19.40
N ARG A 205 -14.64 -2.81 -20.54
CA ARG A 205 -15.04 -3.46 -21.79
C ARG A 205 -14.88 -4.99 -21.70
N PRO A 206 -15.68 -5.78 -22.44
CA PRO A 206 -15.48 -7.23 -22.51
C PRO A 206 -14.05 -7.58 -22.91
N GLY A 207 -13.44 -8.55 -22.22
CA GLY A 207 -12.08 -8.99 -22.52
C GLY A 207 -11.31 -9.46 -21.31
N PRO A 208 -10.07 -9.95 -21.50
CA PRO A 208 -9.18 -10.38 -20.45
C PRO A 208 -8.50 -9.20 -19.76
N TYR A 209 -8.32 -9.31 -18.44
CA TYR A 209 -7.61 -8.36 -17.60
C TYR A 209 -6.61 -9.09 -16.71
N GLU A 210 -5.39 -8.59 -16.65
CA GLU A 210 -4.35 -9.10 -15.76
C GLU A 210 -4.43 -8.45 -14.39
N ILE A 211 -4.55 -9.26 -13.35
CA ILE A 211 -4.54 -8.84 -11.95
C ILE A 211 -3.18 -9.18 -11.35
N ARG A 212 -2.51 -8.17 -10.81
CA ARG A 212 -1.26 -8.29 -10.06
C ARG A 212 -1.40 -7.56 -8.74
N LEU A 213 -0.65 -7.96 -7.73
CA LEU A 213 -0.54 -7.23 -6.48
C LEU A 213 0.88 -6.73 -6.26
N ARG A 214 0.98 -5.65 -5.49
CA ARG A 214 2.21 -5.09 -4.94
C ARG A 214 1.94 -4.66 -3.50
N ALA A 215 2.95 -4.70 -2.64
CA ALA A 215 2.88 -4.18 -1.29
C ALA A 215 3.85 -3.00 -1.11
N ILE A 216 3.52 -2.11 -0.17
CA ILE A 216 4.37 -1.00 0.26
C ILE A 216 4.37 -1.03 1.78
N ASP A 217 5.54 -1.11 2.39
CA ASP A 217 5.71 -1.09 3.83
C ASP A 217 5.63 0.32 4.44
N ARG A 218 5.94 0.44 5.73
CA ARG A 218 5.94 1.72 6.44
C ARG A 218 7.14 2.60 6.10
N ALA A 219 8.26 2.00 5.73
CA ALA A 219 9.47 2.71 5.32
C ALA A 219 9.37 3.25 3.89
N GLY A 220 8.45 2.71 3.08
CA GLY A 220 8.24 3.08 1.69
C GLY A 220 8.77 2.06 0.69
N ASN A 221 9.38 0.95 1.17
CA ASN A 221 9.88 -0.10 0.30
C ASN A 221 8.74 -0.78 -0.44
N ARG A 222 8.97 -1.07 -1.72
CA ARG A 222 7.96 -1.64 -2.62
C ARG A 222 8.33 -3.07 -2.97
N SER A 223 7.41 -4.02 -2.75
CA SER A 223 7.57 -5.39 -3.20
C SER A 223 7.72 -5.50 -4.72
N ALA A 224 8.25 -6.61 -5.19
CA ALA A 224 8.02 -7.07 -6.56
C ALA A 224 6.50 -7.21 -6.81
N ARG A 225 6.11 -7.19 -8.09
CA ARG A 225 4.73 -7.53 -8.49
C ARG A 225 4.54 -9.04 -8.41
N THR A 226 3.36 -9.50 -8.01
CA THR A 226 3.01 -10.92 -8.09
C THR A 226 2.91 -11.38 -9.55
N ARG A 227 2.91 -12.68 -9.77
CA ARG A 227 2.51 -13.23 -11.07
C ARG A 227 1.11 -12.76 -11.42
N ALA A 228 0.86 -12.56 -12.73
CA ALA A 228 -0.44 -12.15 -13.23
C ALA A 228 -1.45 -13.30 -13.06
N VAL A 229 -2.65 -12.90 -12.74
CA VAL A 229 -3.82 -13.76 -12.75
C VAL A 229 -4.83 -13.14 -13.72
N THR A 230 -5.18 -13.86 -14.78
CA THR A 230 -6.17 -13.38 -15.75
C THR A 230 -7.58 -13.57 -15.23
N VAL A 231 -8.38 -12.52 -15.31
CA VAL A 231 -9.84 -12.52 -15.14
C VAL A 231 -10.49 -12.06 -16.44
N LEU A 232 -11.71 -12.50 -16.70
CA LEU A 232 -12.45 -12.18 -17.92
C LEU A 232 -13.67 -11.34 -17.58
N VAL A 233 -13.77 -10.15 -18.14
CA VAL A 233 -15.01 -9.37 -18.18
C VAL A 233 -15.88 -9.90 -19.31
N ARG A 234 -17.09 -10.37 -18.97
CA ARG A 234 -18.02 -10.93 -19.94
C ARG A 234 -19.46 -10.73 -19.48
N TYR A 235 -20.18 -9.88 -20.13
CA TYR A 235 -21.60 -9.60 -19.87
C TYR A 235 -22.51 -10.68 -20.45
N VAL A 236 -22.22 -11.11 -21.69
CA VAL A 236 -22.93 -12.17 -22.39
C VAL A 236 -21.98 -12.90 -23.33
N GLY A 237 -22.19 -14.16 -23.53
CA GLY A 237 -21.39 -14.97 -24.45
C GLY A 237 -22.20 -16.14 -25.05
N LEU A 238 -21.81 -16.59 -26.21
CA LEU A 238 -22.37 -17.76 -26.87
C LEU A 238 -21.33 -18.88 -26.90
N SER A 239 -21.77 -20.15 -26.73
CA SER A 239 -20.86 -21.29 -26.73
C SER A 239 -20.21 -21.55 -28.12
N ARG A 240 -20.78 -21.00 -29.17
CA ARG A 240 -20.30 -21.13 -30.56
C ARG A 240 -20.47 -19.82 -31.29
N GLY A 241 -19.46 -19.38 -32.02
CA GLY A 241 -19.51 -18.22 -32.92
C GLY A 241 -20.10 -18.54 -34.29
N ARG A 242 -20.20 -19.85 -34.63
CA ARG A 242 -20.83 -20.35 -35.86
C ARG A 242 -21.68 -21.57 -35.53
N ILE A 243 -22.90 -21.62 -36.09
CA ILE A 243 -23.92 -22.64 -35.84
C ILE A 243 -24.41 -23.14 -37.20
N ALA A 244 -24.43 -24.46 -37.40
CA ALA A 244 -25.10 -25.07 -38.54
C ALA A 244 -26.54 -25.44 -38.12
N ALA A 245 -27.51 -25.08 -38.93
CA ALA A 245 -28.91 -25.38 -38.74
C ALA A 245 -29.54 -25.88 -40.05
N VAL A 246 -30.68 -26.59 -39.95
CA VAL A 246 -31.47 -27.06 -41.09
C VAL A 246 -32.74 -26.24 -41.17
N ALA A 247 -33.11 -25.82 -42.39
CA ALA A 247 -34.31 -25.04 -42.68
C ALA A 247 -35.56 -25.62 -41.97
N GLY A 248 -36.32 -24.76 -41.30
CA GLY A 248 -37.51 -25.11 -40.53
C GLY A 248 -37.29 -25.98 -39.27
N LYS A 249 -36.05 -26.42 -38.97
CA LYS A 249 -35.76 -27.24 -37.79
C LYS A 249 -35.29 -26.39 -36.61
N ARG A 250 -35.43 -26.95 -35.41
CA ARG A 250 -34.92 -26.30 -34.17
C ARG A 250 -33.41 -26.52 -34.06
N PHE A 251 -32.71 -25.49 -33.59
CA PHE A 251 -31.30 -25.55 -33.17
C PHE A 251 -31.15 -24.94 -31.79
N SER A 252 -30.05 -25.21 -31.13
CA SER A 252 -29.79 -24.68 -29.77
C SER A 252 -28.38 -24.10 -29.66
N VAL A 253 -28.23 -23.12 -28.78
CA VAL A 253 -26.96 -22.53 -28.39
C VAL A 253 -26.95 -22.24 -26.90
N ARG A 254 -25.82 -22.52 -26.24
CA ARG A 254 -25.68 -22.17 -24.84
C ARG A 254 -25.32 -20.71 -24.72
N VAL A 255 -26.04 -19.96 -23.90
CA VAL A 255 -25.81 -18.58 -23.50
C VAL A 255 -25.14 -18.58 -22.15
N SER A 256 -24.06 -17.82 -22.03
CA SER A 256 -23.32 -17.60 -20.78
C SER A 256 -23.47 -16.16 -20.36
N THR A 257 -24.23 -15.92 -19.31
CA THR A 257 -24.41 -14.63 -18.65
C THR A 257 -24.73 -14.87 -17.18
N ASP A 258 -24.57 -13.91 -16.32
CA ASP A 258 -25.05 -13.89 -14.94
C ASP A 258 -26.32 -13.04 -14.78
N ALA A 259 -26.73 -12.32 -15.81
CA ALA A 259 -28.02 -11.64 -15.84
C ALA A 259 -29.18 -12.63 -15.69
N THR A 260 -30.27 -12.18 -15.08
CA THR A 260 -31.48 -12.98 -14.85
C THR A 260 -32.23 -13.34 -16.14
N ALA A 261 -32.06 -12.52 -17.19
CA ALA A 261 -32.65 -12.69 -18.50
C ALA A 261 -31.77 -12.01 -19.56
N TYR A 262 -31.90 -12.43 -20.78
CA TYR A 262 -31.23 -11.83 -21.93
C TYR A 262 -32.21 -11.69 -23.10
N GLY A 263 -32.00 -10.66 -23.93
CA GLY A 263 -32.70 -10.49 -25.19
C GLY A 263 -32.06 -11.30 -26.30
N TRP A 264 -32.81 -11.66 -27.31
CA TRP A 264 -32.28 -12.24 -28.52
C TRP A 264 -32.97 -11.65 -29.76
N LEU A 265 -32.22 -11.61 -30.88
CA LEU A 265 -32.70 -11.22 -32.21
C LEU A 265 -32.14 -12.20 -33.22
N PHE A 266 -33.03 -12.84 -33.99
CA PHE A 266 -32.66 -13.82 -35.03
C PHE A 266 -33.66 -13.80 -36.16
N ALA A 267 -33.20 -13.66 -37.42
CA ALA A 267 -34.01 -13.72 -38.65
C ALA A 267 -35.27 -12.80 -38.57
N GLY A 268 -35.14 -11.59 -37.97
CA GLY A 268 -36.26 -10.66 -37.84
C GLY A 268 -37.13 -10.88 -36.59
N GLU A 269 -37.03 -12.00 -35.94
CA GLU A 269 -37.72 -12.31 -34.69
C GLU A 269 -36.89 -11.84 -33.49
N ARG A 270 -37.55 -11.41 -32.42
CA ARG A 270 -36.94 -11.01 -31.15
C ARG A 270 -37.70 -11.53 -29.96
N GLY A 271 -37.00 -11.75 -28.87
CA GLY A 271 -37.63 -12.17 -27.62
C GLY A 271 -36.67 -12.10 -26.45
N PHE A 272 -37.15 -12.57 -25.31
CA PHE A 272 -36.37 -12.73 -24.08
C PHE A 272 -36.35 -14.16 -23.62
N ASP A 273 -35.24 -14.59 -23.01
CA ASP A 273 -35.13 -15.92 -22.41
C ASP A 273 -34.32 -15.80 -21.08
N LYS A 274 -34.55 -16.77 -20.19
CA LYS A 274 -33.85 -16.93 -18.91
C LYS A 274 -33.02 -18.21 -18.83
N ARG A 275 -33.15 -19.07 -19.83
CA ARG A 275 -32.52 -20.38 -19.87
C ARG A 275 -31.08 -20.28 -20.33
N GLN A 276 -30.21 -21.12 -19.79
CA GLN A 276 -28.84 -21.23 -20.27
C GLN A 276 -28.73 -21.81 -21.71
N VAL A 277 -29.75 -22.44 -22.18
CA VAL A 277 -29.82 -22.99 -23.54
C VAL A 277 -30.98 -22.32 -24.27
N LEU A 278 -30.62 -21.45 -25.24
CA LEU A 278 -31.54 -20.81 -26.13
C LEU A 278 -31.88 -21.79 -27.27
N VAL A 279 -33.18 -22.07 -27.48
CA VAL A 279 -33.67 -22.92 -28.54
C VAL A 279 -34.50 -22.09 -29.53
N LEU A 280 -34.09 -22.04 -30.78
CA LEU A 280 -34.73 -21.25 -31.83
C LEU A 280 -35.07 -22.15 -33.02
N ARG A 281 -36.05 -21.74 -33.85
CA ARG A 281 -36.35 -22.36 -35.15
C ARG A 281 -35.58 -21.64 -36.24
N ALA A 282 -34.91 -22.40 -37.12
CA ALA A 282 -34.26 -21.86 -38.29
C ALA A 282 -35.32 -21.42 -39.32
N PRO A 283 -35.08 -20.32 -40.05
CA PRO A 283 -35.91 -19.92 -41.20
C PRO A 283 -36.09 -21.05 -42.20
N ASP A 284 -37.20 -21.06 -42.92
CA ASP A 284 -37.46 -22.03 -43.97
C ASP A 284 -36.57 -21.79 -45.21
N ALA A 285 -36.10 -20.54 -45.44
CA ALA A 285 -35.14 -20.19 -46.49
C ALA A 285 -33.71 -20.53 -46.08
N PRO A 286 -32.97 -21.33 -46.86
CA PRO A 286 -31.55 -21.53 -46.67
C PRO A 286 -30.76 -20.24 -46.84
N GLY A 287 -29.68 -20.06 -46.06
CA GLY A 287 -28.88 -18.86 -46.13
C GLY A 287 -28.05 -18.62 -44.88
N GLN A 288 -27.35 -17.48 -44.84
CA GLN A 288 -26.59 -17.05 -43.71
C GLN A 288 -27.36 -16.01 -42.88
N TYR A 289 -27.51 -16.26 -41.63
CA TYR A 289 -28.20 -15.40 -40.66
C TYR A 289 -27.27 -15.08 -39.51
N VAL A 290 -27.60 -14.04 -38.73
CA VAL A 290 -26.85 -13.68 -37.51
C VAL A 290 -27.81 -13.73 -36.33
N LEU A 291 -27.42 -14.50 -35.33
CA LEU A 291 -28.05 -14.49 -34.01
C LEU A 291 -27.34 -13.45 -33.14
N TYR A 292 -28.10 -12.52 -32.56
CA TYR A 292 -27.65 -11.61 -31.53
C TYR A 292 -28.29 -12.00 -30.19
N VAL A 293 -27.49 -12.02 -29.15
CA VAL A 293 -27.96 -12.16 -27.75
C VAL A 293 -27.44 -10.97 -26.95
N THR A 294 -28.32 -10.28 -26.23
CA THR A 294 -28.03 -9.00 -25.57
C THR A 294 -28.30 -9.03 -24.08
N VAL A 295 -27.45 -8.35 -23.31
CA VAL A 295 -27.63 -8.00 -21.90
C VAL A 295 -27.30 -6.52 -21.74
N GLY A 296 -28.28 -5.70 -21.35
CA GLY A 296 -28.13 -4.26 -21.37
C GLY A 296 -27.67 -3.75 -22.74
N THR A 297 -26.55 -3.03 -22.78
CA THR A 297 -25.93 -2.51 -24.01
C THR A 297 -24.94 -3.49 -24.66
N HIS A 298 -24.69 -4.62 -24.06
CA HIS A 298 -23.71 -5.61 -24.51
C HIS A 298 -24.35 -6.72 -25.35
N ALA A 299 -23.69 -7.10 -26.44
CA ALA A 299 -24.17 -8.12 -27.33
C ALA A 299 -23.11 -9.18 -27.65
N ALA A 300 -23.54 -10.43 -27.73
CA ALA A 300 -22.81 -11.52 -28.35
C ALA A 300 -23.50 -11.93 -29.68
N ARG A 301 -22.73 -12.35 -30.67
CA ARG A 301 -23.25 -12.75 -31.97
C ARG A 301 -22.72 -14.12 -32.42
N ALA A 302 -23.52 -14.85 -33.16
CA ALA A 302 -23.12 -16.07 -33.86
C ALA A 302 -23.66 -16.07 -35.28
N ALA A 303 -22.83 -16.49 -36.25
CA ALA A 303 -23.29 -16.78 -37.61
C ALA A 303 -24.08 -18.09 -37.58
N VAL A 304 -25.25 -18.12 -38.25
CA VAL A 304 -26.09 -19.30 -38.37
C VAL A 304 -26.23 -19.66 -39.86
N ASP A 305 -25.59 -20.75 -40.25
CA ASP A 305 -25.62 -21.26 -41.63
C ASP A 305 -26.81 -22.24 -41.75
N VAL A 306 -27.90 -21.79 -42.38
CA VAL A 306 -29.10 -22.58 -42.57
C VAL A 306 -29.00 -23.32 -43.93
N ARG A 307 -29.00 -24.66 -43.88
CA ARG A 307 -28.97 -25.54 -45.04
C ARG A 307 -30.37 -25.99 -45.41
N ALA A 308 -30.61 -26.32 -46.68
CA ALA A 308 -31.87 -26.90 -47.12
C ALA A 308 -32.20 -28.19 -46.35
N ALA A 309 -33.46 -28.40 -46.05
CA ALA A 309 -33.91 -29.71 -45.58
C ALA A 309 -33.75 -30.72 -46.72
N ARG A 310 -33.08 -31.83 -46.44
CA ARG A 310 -33.00 -32.96 -47.35
C ARG A 310 -34.33 -33.72 -47.36
#